data_8eedb00ea1e5241537ac89ab68e241f2
#
_entry.id   8eedb00ea1e5241537ac89ab68e241f2
#
_cell.length_a   1.000
_cell.length_b   1.000
_cell.length_c   1.000
_cell.angle_alpha   90.00
_cell.angle_beta   90.00
_cell.angle_gamma   90.00
#
_symmetry.space_group_name_H-M   'P 1'
#
loop_
_entity.id
_entity.type
_entity.pdbx_description
1 polymer ?
#
loop_
_entity_poly.entity_id
_entity_poly.type
_entity_poly.pdbx_seq_one_letter_code
_entity_poly.pdbx_strand_id
1 'polypeptide(L)'
;MIRNIIGFTIALMVAVGTAAAQEVTVVNDVQGAEGPLFVDGNLYYVGWVSNTLSKWDGKNVVVLNHTPGCGHNGLALTKQKTFLIACDDEKGAIIETDISGKELRRWDVDANGQKLTGGINDIVVTANGGAYATLSGLFVDPPSFVMGKVLYRAPGGQKWVPVADDLNYANGIAISLDQKTLYVGETVGNCILKFTVNADGTLTGRTNFALLNLLTPNKVDSWWLGPDSMKVDSKGNIYVAQWSGGKVLKLSPDGKLLHTFEIAAGLGTTNVAFGEGERDLYVTVVKDPKDTQAKGVIVKIPNQ
;
A
#
# COMPACT_ATOMS: atom_id res chain seq x y z
N MET A 1 42.78 65.19 -13.11
CA MET A 1 42.71 63.79 -13.55
C MET A 1 42.36 62.92 -12.32
N ILE A 2 41.08 62.56 -12.17
CA ILE A 2 40.62 61.69 -11.05
C ILE A 2 40.32 60.34 -11.67
N ARG A 3 41.08 59.32 -11.28
CA ARG A 3 40.87 57.91 -11.69
C ARG A 3 39.84 57.26 -10.78
N ASN A 4 38.68 56.97 -11.28
CA ASN A 4 37.68 56.14 -10.62
C ASN A 4 38.13 54.66 -10.69
N ILE A 5 38.34 54.05 -9.54
CA ILE A 5 38.55 52.57 -9.40
C ILE A 5 37.18 51.99 -9.11
N ILE A 6 36.67 51.22 -10.08
CA ILE A 6 35.45 50.42 -9.92
C ILE A 6 35.86 49.08 -9.34
N GLY A 7 35.55 48.89 -8.04
CA GLY A 7 35.74 47.60 -7.38
C GLY A 7 34.62 46.62 -7.78
N PHE A 8 34.96 45.51 -8.44
CA PHE A 8 34.07 44.38 -8.69
C PHE A 8 34.07 43.48 -7.43
N THR A 9 32.94 43.45 -6.73
CA THR A 9 32.69 42.46 -5.67
C THR A 9 32.13 41.19 -6.33
N ILE A 10 32.93 40.12 -6.39
CA ILE A 10 32.47 38.80 -6.82
C ILE A 10 31.74 38.16 -5.62
N ALA A 11 30.42 38.08 -5.66
CA ALA A 11 29.62 37.31 -4.74
C ALA A 11 29.81 35.82 -5.07
N LEU A 12 30.51 35.08 -4.21
CA LEU A 12 30.63 33.63 -4.28
C LEU A 12 29.30 33.02 -3.82
N MET A 13 28.43 32.62 -4.75
CA MET A 13 27.26 31.79 -4.43
C MET A 13 27.76 30.37 -4.10
N VAL A 14 27.79 30.05 -2.80
CA VAL A 14 27.92 28.66 -2.36
C VAL A 14 26.57 27.99 -2.62
N ALA A 15 26.50 27.21 -3.69
CA ALA A 15 25.40 26.28 -3.90
C ALA A 15 25.50 25.20 -2.81
N VAL A 16 24.69 25.31 -1.77
CA VAL A 16 24.45 24.21 -0.83
C VAL A 16 23.61 23.18 -1.60
N GLY A 17 24.29 22.25 -2.25
CA GLY A 17 23.65 21.08 -2.80
C GLY A 17 23.07 20.27 -1.65
N THR A 18 21.76 20.31 -1.46
CA THR A 18 21.07 19.33 -0.65
C THR A 18 21.29 17.97 -1.30
N ALA A 19 22.12 17.11 -0.71
CA ALA A 19 22.24 15.74 -1.12
C ALA A 19 20.81 15.17 -1.11
N ALA A 20 20.31 14.75 -2.27
CA ALA A 20 19.06 14.04 -2.36
C ALA A 20 19.18 12.83 -1.42
N ALA A 21 18.24 12.68 -0.52
CA ALA A 21 18.23 11.60 0.44
C ALA A 21 18.18 10.28 -0.32
N GLN A 22 19.18 9.43 -0.10
CA GLN A 22 19.47 8.25 -0.92
C GLN A 22 18.49 7.12 -0.60
N GLU A 23 17.91 6.50 -1.64
CA GLU A 23 17.22 5.23 -1.55
C GLU A 23 18.21 4.13 -1.14
N VAL A 24 17.85 3.33 -0.13
CA VAL A 24 18.67 2.23 0.38
C VAL A 24 17.86 0.94 0.38
N THR A 25 18.32 -0.09 -0.32
CA THR A 25 17.73 -1.42 -0.22
C THR A 25 18.04 -2.02 1.14
N VAL A 26 17.01 -2.38 1.90
CA VAL A 26 17.11 -2.95 3.24
C VAL A 26 16.81 -4.44 3.29
N VAL A 27 15.97 -4.94 2.37
CA VAL A 27 15.70 -6.37 2.19
C VAL A 27 15.79 -6.71 0.71
N ASN A 28 16.56 -7.74 0.38
CA ASN A 28 16.72 -8.27 -0.98
C ASN A 28 15.89 -9.56 -1.16
N ASP A 29 15.69 -9.93 -2.42
CA ASP A 29 15.16 -11.23 -2.85
C ASP A 29 13.78 -11.58 -2.25
N VAL A 30 12.89 -10.59 -2.18
CA VAL A 30 11.49 -10.80 -1.80
C VAL A 30 10.69 -11.10 -3.05
N GLN A 31 10.14 -12.31 -3.16
CA GLN A 31 9.27 -12.67 -4.29
C GLN A 31 7.84 -12.21 -4.03
N GLY A 32 7.40 -11.22 -4.82
CA GLY A 32 6.11 -10.58 -4.62
C GLY A 32 6.10 -9.73 -3.35
N ALA A 33 7.04 -8.78 -3.23
CA ALA A 33 7.18 -7.93 -2.05
C ALA A 33 5.91 -7.10 -1.82
N GLU A 34 5.28 -7.24 -0.64
CA GLU A 34 4.04 -6.58 -0.26
C GLU A 34 3.87 -6.40 1.25
N GLY A 35 2.82 -5.71 1.67
CA GLY A 35 2.33 -5.58 3.03
C GLY A 35 3.38 -5.12 4.05
N PRO A 36 4.20 -4.09 3.79
CA PRO A 36 5.18 -3.64 4.77
C PRO A 36 4.46 -3.02 5.97
N LEU A 37 4.93 -3.35 7.18
CA LEU A 37 4.37 -2.87 8.42
C LEU A 37 5.47 -2.72 9.47
N PHE A 38 5.71 -1.51 9.96
CA PHE A 38 6.74 -1.24 10.96
C PHE A 38 6.11 -1.26 12.35
N VAL A 39 6.57 -2.19 13.21
CA VAL A 39 6.04 -2.39 14.57
C VAL A 39 7.19 -2.66 15.53
N ASP A 40 7.24 -1.88 16.61
CA ASP A 40 8.19 -2.07 17.72
C ASP A 40 9.66 -2.25 17.23
N GLY A 41 10.09 -1.40 16.29
CA GLY A 41 11.45 -1.39 15.74
C GLY A 41 11.73 -2.46 14.68
N ASN A 42 10.75 -3.27 14.30
CA ASN A 42 10.90 -4.32 13.29
C ASN A 42 10.01 -4.02 12.07
N LEU A 43 10.49 -4.40 10.90
CA LEU A 43 9.70 -4.39 9.67
C LEU A 43 9.13 -5.79 9.42
N TYR A 44 7.82 -5.89 9.42
CA TYR A 44 7.10 -7.07 8.94
C TYR A 44 6.69 -6.83 7.51
N TYR A 45 6.66 -7.88 6.70
CA TYR A 45 6.26 -7.80 5.30
C TYR A 45 5.82 -9.17 4.80
N VAL A 46 5.14 -9.18 3.70
CA VAL A 46 4.66 -10.41 3.04
C VAL A 46 5.19 -10.53 1.62
N GLY A 47 5.02 -11.70 1.03
CA GLY A 47 5.33 -11.94 -0.36
C GLY A 47 4.29 -12.84 -1.01
N TRP A 48 3.64 -12.35 -2.08
CA TRP A 48 2.54 -13.12 -2.67
C TRP A 48 3.02 -14.33 -3.46
N VAL A 49 4.19 -14.26 -4.11
CA VAL A 49 4.77 -15.42 -4.81
C VAL A 49 5.42 -16.39 -3.83
N SER A 50 6.15 -15.88 -2.84
CA SER A 50 6.77 -16.70 -1.80
C SER A 50 5.76 -17.27 -0.79
N ASN A 51 4.55 -16.76 -0.73
CA ASN A 51 3.51 -17.14 0.23
C ASN A 51 3.99 -17.05 1.69
N THR A 52 4.71 -16.00 2.05
CA THR A 52 5.35 -15.84 3.35
C THR A 52 4.93 -14.57 4.08
N LEU A 53 4.86 -14.65 5.41
CA LEU A 53 4.99 -13.53 6.33
C LEU A 53 6.40 -13.56 6.90
N SER A 54 7.13 -12.47 6.80
CA SER A 54 8.51 -12.34 7.22
C SER A 54 8.71 -11.14 8.14
N LYS A 55 9.77 -11.19 8.95
CA LYS A 55 10.22 -10.10 9.82
C LYS A 55 11.67 -9.77 9.52
N TRP A 56 12.00 -8.48 9.41
CA TRP A 56 13.35 -7.94 9.38
C TRP A 56 13.59 -7.09 10.63
N ASP A 57 14.66 -7.41 11.37
CA ASP A 57 15.02 -6.76 12.65
C ASP A 57 16.07 -5.62 12.50
N GLY A 58 16.31 -5.19 11.27
CA GLY A 58 17.37 -4.23 10.92
C GLY A 58 18.64 -4.92 10.42
N LYS A 59 18.75 -6.25 10.55
CA LYS A 59 19.93 -7.03 10.13
C LYS A 59 19.55 -8.37 9.50
N ASN A 60 18.66 -9.13 10.15
CA ASN A 60 18.31 -10.49 9.74
C ASN A 60 16.85 -10.56 9.31
N VAL A 61 16.57 -11.45 8.36
CA VAL A 61 15.21 -11.80 7.94
C VAL A 61 14.84 -13.14 8.55
N VAL A 62 13.65 -13.23 9.13
CA VAL A 62 13.06 -14.47 9.66
C VAL A 62 11.69 -14.67 9.01
N VAL A 63 11.47 -15.82 8.38
CA VAL A 63 10.15 -16.24 7.91
C VAL A 63 9.34 -16.74 9.12
N LEU A 64 8.21 -16.09 9.39
CA LEU A 64 7.32 -16.39 10.51
C LEU A 64 6.19 -17.34 10.13
N ASN A 65 5.69 -17.21 8.90
CA ASN A 65 4.61 -18.03 8.36
C ASN A 65 4.86 -18.33 6.89
N HIS A 66 4.48 -19.53 6.47
CA HIS A 66 4.43 -19.92 5.06
C HIS A 66 3.13 -20.69 4.84
N THR A 67 2.23 -20.12 4.03
CA THR A 67 0.94 -20.74 3.71
C THR A 67 0.80 -20.87 2.19
N PRO A 68 1.21 -22.02 1.62
CA PRO A 68 1.13 -22.24 0.16
C PRO A 68 -0.27 -22.01 -0.39
N GLY A 69 -0.35 -21.29 -1.49
CA GLY A 69 -1.62 -20.95 -2.16
C GLY A 69 -2.44 -19.87 -1.44
N CYS A 70 -1.84 -19.08 -0.55
CA CYS A 70 -2.47 -17.88 -0.01
C CYS A 70 -2.19 -16.64 -0.87
N GLY A 71 -0.97 -16.53 -1.46
CA GLY A 71 -0.61 -15.29 -2.12
C GLY A 71 -0.64 -14.11 -1.14
N HIS A 72 0.17 -14.17 -0.06
CA HIS A 72 0.17 -13.16 0.99
C HIS A 72 0.39 -11.76 0.43
N ASN A 73 -0.60 -10.89 0.57
CA ASN A 73 -0.60 -9.53 0.00
C ASN A 73 -0.71 -8.47 1.12
N GLY A 74 -1.85 -7.85 1.36
CA GLY A 74 -1.99 -6.87 2.42
C GLY A 74 -1.74 -7.42 3.83
N LEU A 75 -1.16 -6.59 4.71
CA LEU A 75 -0.85 -6.93 6.10
C LEU A 75 -1.32 -5.79 7.02
N ALA A 76 -2.09 -6.13 8.04
CA ALA A 76 -2.55 -5.16 9.04
C ALA A 76 -2.40 -5.70 10.46
N LEU A 77 -2.00 -4.83 11.41
CA LEU A 77 -1.93 -5.15 12.84
C LEU A 77 -3.26 -4.84 13.51
N THR A 78 -3.81 -5.82 14.22
CA THR A 78 -5.02 -5.61 15.04
C THR A 78 -4.68 -4.99 16.40
N LYS A 79 -5.70 -4.49 17.09
CA LYS A 79 -5.55 -4.02 18.48
C LYS A 79 -5.10 -5.11 19.46
N GLN A 80 -5.39 -6.37 19.16
CA GLN A 80 -5.00 -7.54 19.93
C GLN A 80 -3.55 -7.99 19.67
N LYS A 81 -2.80 -7.20 18.88
CA LYS A 81 -1.44 -7.54 18.45
C LYS A 81 -1.37 -8.86 17.66
N THR A 82 -2.40 -9.12 16.85
CA THR A 82 -2.41 -10.18 15.83
C THR A 82 -2.27 -9.55 14.44
N PHE A 83 -1.85 -10.31 13.43
CA PHE A 83 -1.85 -9.86 12.06
C PHE A 83 -3.09 -10.35 11.33
N LEU A 84 -3.69 -9.48 10.51
CA LEU A 84 -4.58 -9.88 9.43
C LEU A 84 -3.78 -9.88 8.13
N ILE A 85 -3.84 -10.97 7.41
CA ILE A 85 -3.13 -11.18 6.14
C ILE A 85 -4.17 -11.38 5.05
N ALA A 86 -4.10 -10.59 4.00
CA ALA A 86 -4.87 -10.77 2.77
C ALA A 86 -4.25 -11.88 1.93
N CYS A 87 -5.05 -12.81 1.44
CA CYS A 87 -4.65 -13.85 0.52
C CYS A 87 -5.16 -13.52 -0.88
N ASP A 88 -4.25 -13.13 -1.77
CA ASP A 88 -4.56 -12.73 -3.16
C ASP A 88 -4.39 -13.89 -4.17
N ASP A 89 -4.62 -15.11 -3.74
CA ASP A 89 -4.75 -16.28 -4.62
C ASP A 89 -6.17 -16.35 -5.20
N GLU A 90 -6.34 -17.08 -6.29
CA GLU A 90 -7.65 -17.28 -6.94
C GLU A 90 -8.76 -17.77 -5.98
N LYS A 91 -8.39 -18.51 -4.94
CA LYS A 91 -9.33 -18.99 -3.91
C LYS A 91 -9.70 -17.90 -2.92
N GLY A 92 -8.82 -16.94 -2.68
CA GLY A 92 -9.01 -15.86 -1.75
C GLY A 92 -9.24 -16.29 -0.30
N ALA A 93 -8.62 -15.61 0.63
CA ALA A 93 -8.90 -15.79 2.06
C ALA A 93 -8.43 -14.56 2.85
N ILE A 94 -8.86 -14.44 4.10
CA ILE A 94 -8.24 -13.58 5.10
C ILE A 94 -7.77 -14.49 6.23
N ILE A 95 -6.50 -14.36 6.63
CA ILE A 95 -5.91 -15.14 7.71
C ILE A 95 -5.62 -14.22 8.88
N GLU A 96 -5.89 -14.68 10.10
CA GLU A 96 -5.41 -14.04 11.32
C GLU A 96 -4.30 -14.90 11.93
N THR A 97 -3.14 -14.30 12.20
CA THR A 97 -2.03 -14.96 12.89
C THR A 97 -1.68 -14.23 14.18
N ASP A 98 -1.05 -14.89 15.13
CA ASP A 98 -0.34 -14.18 16.19
C ASP A 98 0.95 -13.53 15.66
N ILE A 99 1.65 -12.78 16.52
CA ILE A 99 2.87 -12.06 16.15
C ILE A 99 4.03 -13.01 15.77
N SER A 100 3.95 -14.29 16.12
CA SER A 100 4.92 -15.33 15.75
C SER A 100 4.62 -15.97 14.40
N GLY A 101 3.49 -15.63 13.77
CA GLY A 101 3.05 -16.17 12.50
C GLY A 101 2.17 -17.41 12.59
N LYS A 102 1.81 -17.88 13.81
CA LYS A 102 0.90 -19.02 13.98
C LYS A 102 -0.51 -18.62 13.56
N GLU A 103 -1.12 -19.36 12.62
CA GLU A 103 -2.50 -19.14 12.20
C GLU A 103 -3.46 -19.41 13.39
N LEU A 104 -4.32 -18.41 13.65
CA LEU A 104 -5.35 -18.45 14.68
C LEU A 104 -6.73 -18.64 14.06
N ARG A 105 -6.95 -18.06 12.86
CA ARG A 105 -8.25 -18.06 12.21
C ARG A 105 -8.10 -17.83 10.70
N ARG A 106 -9.09 -18.35 9.94
CA ARG A 106 -9.18 -18.17 8.49
C ARG A 106 -10.63 -17.93 8.08
N TRP A 107 -10.81 -17.04 7.12
CA TRP A 107 -12.08 -16.78 6.43
C TRP A 107 -11.85 -16.95 4.93
N ASP A 108 -12.58 -17.85 4.30
CA ASP A 108 -12.58 -18.10 2.86
C ASP A 108 -13.94 -17.85 2.20
N VAL A 109 -14.91 -17.40 2.99
CA VAL A 109 -16.25 -17.00 2.57
C VAL A 109 -16.68 -15.70 3.25
N ASP A 110 -17.53 -14.94 2.58
CA ASP A 110 -18.19 -13.77 3.15
C ASP A 110 -19.37 -14.14 4.08
N ALA A 111 -20.05 -13.12 4.60
CA ALA A 111 -21.20 -13.27 5.48
C ALA A 111 -22.40 -14.00 4.79
N ASN A 112 -22.45 -13.98 3.47
CA ASN A 112 -23.49 -14.62 2.65
C ASN A 112 -23.09 -16.04 2.23
N GLY A 113 -21.92 -16.54 2.65
CA GLY A 113 -21.39 -17.85 2.26
C GLY A 113 -20.75 -17.87 0.87
N GLN A 114 -20.53 -16.71 0.26
CA GLN A 114 -19.86 -16.61 -1.03
C GLN A 114 -18.34 -16.73 -0.83
N LYS A 115 -17.70 -17.54 -1.67
CA LYS A 115 -16.24 -17.67 -1.69
C LYS A 115 -15.59 -16.31 -1.98
N LEU A 116 -14.46 -16.04 -1.34
CA LEU A 116 -13.65 -14.83 -1.55
C LEU A 116 -12.77 -14.95 -2.82
N THR A 117 -13.31 -15.60 -3.86
CA THR A 117 -12.59 -15.81 -5.14
C THR A 117 -12.25 -14.49 -5.83
N GLY A 118 -11.10 -14.43 -6.47
CA GLY A 118 -10.58 -13.22 -7.12
C GLY A 118 -9.60 -12.43 -6.26
N GLY A 119 -9.21 -13.00 -5.12
CA GLY A 119 -8.14 -12.48 -4.28
C GLY A 119 -8.55 -11.37 -3.31
N ILE A 120 -8.11 -11.49 -2.06
CA ILE A 120 -8.14 -10.38 -1.09
C ILE A 120 -6.80 -9.66 -1.18
N ASN A 121 -6.84 -8.35 -1.46
CA ASN A 121 -5.64 -7.60 -1.78
C ASN A 121 -5.08 -6.83 -0.56
N ASP A 122 -5.79 -5.85 -0.02
CA ASP A 122 -5.29 -5.05 1.10
C ASP A 122 -6.29 -4.98 2.26
N ILE A 123 -5.81 -4.64 3.46
CA ILE A 123 -6.62 -4.59 4.69
C ILE A 123 -6.26 -3.35 5.50
N VAL A 124 -7.27 -2.66 6.02
CA VAL A 124 -7.11 -1.60 7.02
C VAL A 124 -7.92 -1.90 8.27
N VAL A 125 -7.29 -1.75 9.45
CA VAL A 125 -7.95 -1.89 10.76
C VAL A 125 -8.42 -0.54 11.24
N THR A 126 -9.67 -0.46 11.69
CA THR A 126 -10.29 0.77 12.19
C THR A 126 -9.95 1.03 13.67
N ALA A 127 -10.07 2.29 14.10
CA ALA A 127 -9.78 2.69 15.46
C ALA A 127 -10.66 1.99 16.53
N ASN A 128 -11.84 1.51 16.17
CA ASN A 128 -12.70 0.74 17.09
C ASN A 128 -12.40 -0.77 17.09
N GLY A 129 -11.47 -1.27 16.21
CA GLY A 129 -11.08 -2.68 16.11
C GLY A 129 -11.84 -3.48 15.04
N GLY A 130 -12.68 -2.83 14.25
CA GLY A 130 -13.19 -3.38 13.00
C GLY A 130 -12.10 -3.41 11.91
N ALA A 131 -12.43 -3.90 10.73
CA ALA A 131 -11.51 -3.89 9.59
C ALA A 131 -12.26 -3.83 8.26
N TYR A 132 -11.64 -3.19 7.27
CA TYR A 132 -12.05 -3.26 5.87
C TYR A 132 -10.99 -4.00 5.07
N ALA A 133 -11.44 -4.75 4.06
CA ALA A 133 -10.57 -5.43 3.11
C ALA A 133 -11.07 -5.22 1.68
N THR A 134 -10.15 -5.14 0.73
CA THR A 134 -10.48 -5.15 -0.69
C THR A 134 -10.41 -6.56 -1.26
N LEU A 135 -11.39 -6.91 -2.08
CA LEU A 135 -11.36 -8.04 -2.99
C LEU A 135 -11.18 -7.47 -4.39
N SER A 136 -10.09 -7.84 -5.07
CA SER A 136 -9.69 -7.20 -6.32
C SER A 136 -10.50 -7.67 -7.52
N GLY A 137 -10.68 -8.96 -7.66
CA GLY A 137 -11.06 -9.63 -8.89
C GLY A 137 -9.84 -10.25 -9.57
N LEU A 138 -10.02 -10.72 -10.81
CA LEU A 138 -8.98 -11.45 -11.53
C LEU A 138 -7.88 -10.50 -12.08
N PHE A 139 -6.63 -10.86 -11.87
CA PHE A 139 -5.48 -10.22 -12.51
C PHE A 139 -5.21 -10.88 -13.88
N VAL A 140 -5.86 -10.38 -14.91
CA VAL A 140 -5.76 -10.89 -16.29
C VAL A 140 -5.46 -9.74 -17.26
N ASP A 141 -4.70 -10.01 -18.31
CA ASP A 141 -4.32 -9.01 -19.30
C ASP A 141 -4.90 -9.33 -20.68
N PRO A 142 -5.76 -8.48 -21.26
CA PRO A 142 -6.29 -7.24 -20.71
C PRO A 142 -7.31 -7.48 -19.57
N PRO A 143 -7.52 -6.50 -18.67
CA PRO A 143 -8.56 -6.59 -17.64
C PRO A 143 -9.94 -6.79 -18.28
N SER A 144 -10.71 -7.77 -17.82
CA SER A 144 -11.94 -8.15 -18.51
C SER A 144 -13.21 -8.00 -17.68
N PHE A 145 -13.09 -7.93 -16.35
CA PHE A 145 -14.27 -7.92 -15.47
C PHE A 145 -14.11 -6.91 -14.33
N VAL A 146 -15.21 -6.21 -14.01
CA VAL A 146 -15.34 -5.37 -12.83
C VAL A 146 -15.95 -6.24 -11.72
N MET A 147 -15.10 -6.77 -10.85
CA MET A 147 -15.49 -7.72 -9.80
C MET A 147 -15.13 -7.23 -8.39
N GLY A 148 -14.41 -6.10 -8.28
CA GLY A 148 -13.88 -5.63 -7.03
C GLY A 148 -14.94 -5.27 -6.00
N LYS A 149 -14.65 -5.54 -4.73
CA LYS A 149 -15.54 -5.30 -3.59
C LYS A 149 -14.76 -4.73 -2.42
N VAL A 150 -15.49 -4.08 -1.51
CA VAL A 150 -15.01 -3.81 -0.15
C VAL A 150 -15.80 -4.68 0.82
N LEU A 151 -15.06 -5.38 1.67
CA LEU A 151 -15.61 -6.19 2.76
C LEU A 151 -15.39 -5.47 4.08
N TYR A 152 -16.34 -5.56 5.00
CA TYR A 152 -16.23 -5.02 6.35
C TYR A 152 -16.43 -6.12 7.39
N ARG A 153 -15.60 -6.10 8.43
CA ARG A 153 -15.76 -6.89 9.65
C ARG A 153 -15.91 -5.97 10.85
N ALA A 154 -17.05 -6.07 11.53
CA ALA A 154 -17.30 -5.28 12.74
C ALA A 154 -16.32 -5.62 13.88
N PRO A 155 -16.09 -4.71 14.84
CA PRO A 155 -15.29 -4.99 16.04
C PRO A 155 -15.75 -6.27 16.74
N GLY A 156 -14.83 -7.21 16.96
CA GLY A 156 -15.14 -8.54 17.54
C GLY A 156 -15.98 -9.46 16.65
N GLY A 157 -16.37 -8.99 15.47
CA GLY A 157 -17.18 -9.75 14.51
C GLY A 157 -16.44 -10.96 13.93
N GLN A 158 -17.24 -11.97 13.54
CA GLN A 158 -16.73 -13.22 12.97
C GLN A 158 -16.94 -13.33 11.46
N LYS A 159 -17.57 -12.34 10.84
CA LYS A 159 -17.96 -12.39 9.43
C LYS A 159 -17.49 -11.14 8.69
N TRP A 160 -17.09 -11.32 7.45
CA TRP A 160 -16.80 -10.25 6.50
C TRP A 160 -18.03 -10.00 5.65
N VAL A 161 -18.57 -8.79 5.66
CA VAL A 161 -19.80 -8.39 4.98
C VAL A 161 -19.41 -7.51 3.78
N PRO A 162 -19.87 -7.81 2.54
CA PRO A 162 -19.71 -6.89 1.44
C PRO A 162 -20.43 -5.57 1.71
N VAL A 163 -19.72 -4.43 1.58
CA VAL A 163 -20.25 -3.07 1.84
C VAL A 163 -20.10 -2.12 0.65
N ALA A 164 -19.36 -2.51 -0.37
CA ALA A 164 -19.32 -1.88 -1.69
C ALA A 164 -18.92 -2.92 -2.74
N ASP A 165 -19.34 -2.70 -3.99
CA ASP A 165 -19.09 -3.55 -5.16
C ASP A 165 -18.86 -2.71 -6.42
N ASP A 166 -18.78 -3.37 -7.58
CA ASP A 166 -18.54 -2.73 -8.87
C ASP A 166 -17.30 -1.84 -8.87
N LEU A 167 -16.19 -2.36 -8.32
CA LEU A 167 -14.90 -1.70 -8.28
C LEU A 167 -13.95 -2.30 -9.34
N ASN A 168 -13.22 -1.43 -10.02
CA ASN A 168 -12.36 -1.83 -11.13
C ASN A 168 -10.95 -2.21 -10.63
N TYR A 169 -10.81 -3.45 -10.14
CA TYR A 169 -9.65 -3.98 -9.45
C TYR A 169 -9.35 -3.19 -8.17
N ALA A 170 -10.24 -3.39 -7.16
CA ALA A 170 -10.09 -2.77 -5.85
C ALA A 170 -8.79 -3.28 -5.19
N ASN A 171 -7.84 -2.38 -4.97
CA ASN A 171 -6.50 -2.67 -4.45
C ASN A 171 -6.30 -2.02 -3.08
N GLY A 172 -5.43 -1.05 -2.96
CA GLY A 172 -5.10 -0.40 -1.70
C GLY A 172 -6.32 0.20 -0.99
N ILE A 173 -6.29 0.13 0.33
CA ILE A 173 -7.35 0.64 1.18
C ILE A 173 -6.77 1.39 2.38
N ALA A 174 -7.33 2.57 2.69
CA ALA A 174 -6.91 3.38 3.82
C ALA A 174 -8.11 4.10 4.44
N ILE A 175 -8.04 4.42 5.72
CA ILE A 175 -9.09 5.14 6.43
C ILE A 175 -8.55 6.47 6.97
N SER A 176 -9.36 7.53 6.91
CA SER A 176 -9.01 8.85 7.45
C SER A 176 -8.80 8.81 8.97
N LEU A 177 -8.05 9.77 9.52
CA LEU A 177 -7.77 9.84 10.96
C LEU A 177 -9.04 9.95 11.80
N ASP A 178 -10.06 10.65 11.31
CA ASP A 178 -11.35 10.79 11.97
C ASP A 178 -12.28 9.57 11.78
N GLN A 179 -11.82 8.54 11.03
CA GLN A 179 -12.54 7.30 10.74
C GLN A 179 -13.84 7.48 9.93
N LYS A 180 -14.03 8.64 9.29
CA LYS A 180 -15.27 8.96 8.56
C LYS A 180 -15.15 8.80 7.05
N THR A 181 -13.94 8.66 6.51
CA THR A 181 -13.69 8.49 5.08
C THR A 181 -12.84 7.25 4.84
N LEU A 182 -13.32 6.35 4.01
CA LEU A 182 -12.55 5.23 3.49
C LEU A 182 -12.08 5.56 2.08
N TYR A 183 -10.78 5.39 1.82
CA TYR A 183 -10.16 5.52 0.51
C TYR A 183 -9.92 4.14 -0.08
N VAL A 184 -10.24 3.96 -1.35
CA VAL A 184 -10.05 2.70 -2.08
C VAL A 184 -9.41 3.00 -3.43
N GLY A 185 -8.28 2.35 -3.72
CA GLY A 185 -7.62 2.42 -5.01
C GLY A 185 -8.30 1.50 -6.04
N GLU A 186 -8.56 2.02 -7.22
CA GLU A 186 -8.90 1.22 -8.41
C GLU A 186 -7.70 1.21 -9.34
N THR A 187 -6.95 0.10 -9.38
CA THR A 187 -5.70 0.02 -10.17
C THR A 187 -5.96 0.26 -11.65
N VAL A 188 -6.92 -0.46 -12.24
CA VAL A 188 -7.24 -0.35 -13.67
C VAL A 188 -7.85 1.01 -14.01
N GLY A 189 -8.59 1.63 -13.08
CA GLY A 189 -9.12 2.98 -13.23
C GLY A 189 -8.07 4.08 -13.04
N ASN A 190 -6.89 3.75 -12.55
CA ASN A 190 -5.83 4.69 -12.14
C ASN A 190 -6.36 5.83 -11.28
N CYS A 191 -7.24 5.52 -10.35
CA CYS A 191 -7.91 6.49 -9.50
C CYS A 191 -8.07 5.99 -8.06
N ILE A 192 -8.31 6.93 -7.17
CA ILE A 192 -8.70 6.67 -5.79
C ILE A 192 -10.15 7.11 -5.61
N LEU A 193 -10.96 6.22 -5.09
CA LEU A 193 -12.32 6.52 -4.65
C LEU A 193 -12.32 6.87 -3.17
N LYS A 194 -13.32 7.61 -2.74
CA LYS A 194 -13.64 7.82 -1.33
C LYS A 194 -15.09 7.49 -1.05
N PHE A 195 -15.31 6.99 0.15
CA PHE A 195 -16.62 6.63 0.69
C PHE A 195 -16.81 7.28 2.06
N THR A 196 -18.04 7.64 2.39
CA THR A 196 -18.42 7.99 3.77
C THR A 196 -18.61 6.71 4.56
N VAL A 197 -17.96 6.62 5.72
CA VAL A 197 -18.09 5.51 6.67
C VAL A 197 -19.22 5.81 7.63
N ASN A 198 -20.26 4.99 7.64
CA ASN A 198 -21.38 5.10 8.59
C ASN A 198 -21.02 4.46 9.94
N ALA A 199 -21.80 4.76 10.98
CA ALA A 199 -21.56 4.26 12.34
C ALA A 199 -21.60 2.73 12.45
N ASP A 200 -22.35 2.06 11.60
CA ASP A 200 -22.44 0.59 11.51
C ASP A 200 -21.38 -0.05 10.62
N GLY A 201 -20.50 0.75 10.02
CA GLY A 201 -19.45 0.30 9.11
C GLY A 201 -19.89 0.16 7.65
N THR A 202 -21.14 0.42 7.32
CA THR A 202 -21.58 0.50 5.92
C THR A 202 -21.00 1.73 5.23
N LEU A 203 -20.93 1.70 3.89
CA LEU A 203 -20.34 2.74 3.06
C LEU A 203 -21.41 3.43 2.23
N THR A 204 -21.29 4.77 2.10
CA THR A 204 -22.15 5.59 1.25
C THR A 204 -21.33 6.68 0.55
N GLY A 205 -21.94 7.42 -0.37
CA GLY A 205 -21.34 8.62 -0.95
C GLY A 205 -20.08 8.36 -1.79
N ARG A 206 -20.03 7.23 -2.55
CA ARG A 206 -18.93 6.92 -3.47
C ARG A 206 -18.67 8.07 -4.43
N THR A 207 -17.44 8.62 -4.41
CA THR A 207 -16.98 9.67 -5.32
C THR A 207 -15.50 9.51 -5.64
N ASN A 208 -15.03 10.10 -6.75
CA ASN A 208 -13.61 10.18 -7.03
C ASN A 208 -12.93 11.11 -6.01
N PHE A 209 -11.81 10.63 -5.46
CA PHE A 209 -10.94 11.43 -4.60
C PHE A 209 -9.77 12.00 -5.40
N ALA A 210 -9.09 11.17 -6.20
CA ALA A 210 -7.97 11.57 -7.02
C ALA A 210 -7.89 10.73 -8.30
N LEU A 211 -7.58 11.37 -9.43
CA LEU A 211 -7.25 10.73 -10.70
C LEU A 211 -5.74 10.85 -10.89
N LEU A 212 -5.00 9.74 -10.71
CA LEU A 212 -3.54 9.80 -10.60
C LEU A 212 -2.86 10.24 -11.90
N ASN A 213 -3.43 9.91 -13.04
CA ASN A 213 -2.94 10.34 -14.35
C ASN A 213 -3.05 11.86 -14.59
N LEU A 214 -3.87 12.58 -13.79
CA LEU A 214 -3.94 14.05 -13.83
C LEU A 214 -2.94 14.70 -12.86
N LEU A 215 -2.42 13.95 -11.89
CA LEU A 215 -1.50 14.45 -10.87
C LEU A 215 -0.04 14.32 -11.29
N THR A 216 0.29 13.26 -12.01
CA THR A 216 1.68 12.97 -12.43
C THR A 216 1.71 12.28 -13.79
N PRO A 217 2.73 12.54 -14.61
CA PRO A 217 2.90 11.84 -15.88
C PRO A 217 3.07 10.34 -15.67
N ASN A 218 2.45 9.55 -16.54
CA ASN A 218 2.65 8.11 -16.61
C ASN A 218 4.01 7.79 -17.23
N LYS A 219 4.75 6.84 -16.66
CA LYS A 219 6.03 6.36 -17.21
C LYS A 219 5.84 5.26 -18.26
N VAL A 220 4.72 4.55 -18.18
CA VAL A 220 4.40 3.43 -19.06
C VAL A 220 2.96 3.52 -19.53
N ASP A 221 2.68 2.92 -20.68
CA ASP A 221 1.33 2.68 -21.17
C ASP A 221 0.95 1.25 -20.79
N SER A 222 0.08 1.11 -19.80
CA SER A 222 -0.34 -0.19 -19.26
C SER A 222 -1.74 -0.07 -18.65
N TRP A 223 -2.57 -1.08 -18.88
CA TRP A 223 -3.84 -1.25 -18.18
C TRP A 223 -3.67 -1.37 -16.66
N TRP A 224 -2.53 -1.89 -16.25
CA TRP A 224 -2.15 -2.13 -14.86
C TRP A 224 -1.32 -1.00 -14.25
N LEU A 225 -1.41 0.21 -14.80
CA LEU A 225 -0.82 1.40 -14.17
C LEU A 225 -1.85 2.04 -13.25
N GLY A 226 -1.66 1.96 -11.95
CA GLY A 226 -2.61 2.56 -11.02
C GLY A 226 -2.20 2.46 -9.55
N PRO A 227 -3.06 2.97 -8.65
CA PRO A 227 -2.83 2.84 -7.22
C PRO A 227 -2.77 1.35 -6.85
N ASP A 228 -1.71 1.00 -6.16
CA ASP A 228 -1.56 -0.23 -5.40
C ASP A 228 -1.94 0.09 -3.95
N SER A 229 -1.20 -0.30 -2.95
CA SER A 229 -1.58 -0.04 -1.57
C SER A 229 -1.41 1.43 -1.13
N MET A 230 -2.09 1.80 -0.05
CA MET A 230 -2.14 3.16 0.49
C MET A 230 -1.99 3.18 2.00
N LYS A 231 -1.41 4.28 2.54
CA LYS A 231 -1.35 4.54 3.99
C LYS A 231 -1.65 6.01 4.27
N VAL A 232 -2.16 6.30 5.46
CA VAL A 232 -2.43 7.66 5.94
C VAL A 232 -1.45 8.01 7.05
N ASP A 233 -0.75 9.16 6.94
CA ASP A 233 0.17 9.66 7.95
C ASP A 233 -0.55 10.34 9.13
N SER A 234 0.18 10.70 10.17
CA SER A 234 -0.35 11.37 11.37
C SER A 234 -0.92 12.77 11.11
N LYS A 235 -0.71 13.33 9.93
CA LYS A 235 -1.27 14.63 9.48
C LYS A 235 -2.50 14.44 8.57
N GLY A 236 -2.87 13.19 8.24
CA GLY A 236 -3.97 12.86 7.35
C GLY A 236 -3.61 12.85 5.86
N ASN A 237 -2.32 12.96 5.51
CA ASN A 237 -1.91 12.83 4.12
C ASN A 237 -1.93 11.37 3.69
N ILE A 238 -2.31 11.12 2.44
CA ILE A 238 -2.43 9.79 1.87
C ILE A 238 -1.19 9.50 1.01
N TYR A 239 -0.48 8.42 1.33
CA TYR A 239 0.64 7.90 0.56
C TYR A 239 0.15 6.75 -0.29
N VAL A 240 0.41 6.81 -1.59
CA VAL A 240 -0.10 5.88 -2.60
C VAL A 240 1.07 5.27 -3.35
N ALA A 241 1.30 3.99 -3.19
CA ALA A 241 2.18 3.25 -4.08
C ALA A 241 1.52 3.12 -5.45
N GLN A 242 2.25 3.31 -6.53
CA GLN A 242 1.71 3.19 -7.88
C GLN A 242 2.34 2.01 -8.61
N TRP A 243 1.58 0.93 -8.79
CA TRP A 243 1.96 -0.21 -9.59
C TRP A 243 2.27 0.21 -11.03
N SER A 244 3.34 -0.30 -11.60
CA SER A 244 3.90 0.08 -12.90
C SER A 244 4.34 1.55 -13.00
N GLY A 245 4.21 2.33 -11.92
CA GLY A 245 4.58 3.75 -11.90
C GLY A 245 6.00 4.04 -11.39
N GLY A 246 6.57 3.13 -10.60
CA GLY A 246 7.89 3.31 -9.97
C GLY A 246 7.92 4.53 -9.04
N LYS A 247 6.86 4.76 -8.27
CA LYS A 247 6.76 5.92 -7.37
C LYS A 247 5.76 5.73 -6.24
N VAL A 248 5.93 6.52 -5.19
CA VAL A 248 4.93 6.76 -4.15
C VAL A 248 4.48 8.21 -4.24
N LEU A 249 3.18 8.44 -4.27
CA LEU A 249 2.58 9.78 -4.28
C LEU A 249 2.12 10.14 -2.88
N LYS A 250 2.46 11.34 -2.41
CA LYS A 250 1.94 11.92 -1.18
C LYS A 250 0.85 12.92 -1.54
N LEU A 251 -0.36 12.66 -1.12
CA LEU A 251 -1.53 13.50 -1.36
C LEU A 251 -1.99 14.14 -0.05
N SER A 252 -2.48 15.37 -0.14
CA SER A 252 -3.16 16.02 0.99
C SER A 252 -4.53 15.39 1.25
N PRO A 253 -5.17 15.68 2.40
CA PRO A 253 -6.52 15.21 2.70
C PRO A 253 -7.60 15.68 1.71
N ASP A 254 -7.33 16.72 0.92
CA ASP A 254 -8.19 17.22 -0.17
C ASP A 254 -7.78 16.71 -1.56
N GLY A 255 -6.86 15.75 -1.64
CA GLY A 255 -6.49 15.05 -2.88
C GLY A 255 -5.46 15.77 -3.75
N LYS A 256 -4.81 16.84 -3.26
CA LYS A 256 -3.76 17.53 -4.02
C LYS A 256 -2.43 16.80 -3.87
N LEU A 257 -1.66 16.72 -4.94
CA LEU A 257 -0.29 16.20 -4.91
C LEU A 257 0.62 17.13 -4.10
N LEU A 258 1.21 16.60 -3.03
CA LEU A 258 2.18 17.30 -2.20
C LEU A 258 3.61 16.93 -2.57
N HIS A 259 3.87 15.65 -2.86
CA HIS A 259 5.20 15.16 -3.21
C HIS A 259 5.11 13.87 -4.04
N THR A 260 6.15 13.64 -4.86
CA THR A 260 6.36 12.39 -5.59
C THR A 260 7.71 11.81 -5.19
N PHE A 261 7.71 10.64 -4.58
CA PHE A 261 8.91 9.86 -4.30
C PHE A 261 9.16 8.93 -5.48
N GLU A 262 10.18 9.24 -6.27
CA GLU A 262 10.63 8.37 -7.36
C GLU A 262 11.38 7.17 -6.77
N ILE A 263 11.05 5.96 -7.21
CA ILE A 263 11.64 4.71 -6.73
C ILE A 263 12.53 4.14 -7.82
N ALA A 264 13.83 4.11 -7.54
CA ALA A 264 14.84 3.65 -8.51
C ALA A 264 14.94 2.12 -8.60
N ALA A 265 14.52 1.40 -7.53
CA ALA A 265 14.63 -0.04 -7.44
C ALA A 265 13.77 -0.80 -8.45
N GLY A 266 12.69 -0.21 -8.97
CA GLY A 266 11.83 -0.85 -9.97
C GLY A 266 10.53 -0.12 -10.23
N LEU A 267 9.79 -0.59 -11.24
CA LEU A 267 8.52 0.02 -11.63
C LEU A 267 7.32 -0.52 -10.83
N GLY A 268 7.38 -1.72 -10.31
CA GLY A 268 6.30 -2.34 -9.54
C GLY A 268 6.33 -1.87 -8.09
N THR A 269 5.98 -0.61 -7.81
CA THR A 269 5.84 -0.11 -6.44
C THR A 269 4.51 -0.58 -5.90
N THR A 270 4.54 -1.48 -4.90
CA THR A 270 3.36 -2.18 -4.41
C THR A 270 2.77 -1.54 -3.15
N ASN A 271 3.60 -1.25 -2.14
CA ASN A 271 3.08 -0.78 -0.85
C ASN A 271 4.10 0.14 -0.15
N VAL A 272 3.65 0.82 0.90
CA VAL A 272 4.47 1.72 1.71
C VAL A 272 4.13 1.56 3.19
N ALA A 273 5.14 1.65 4.06
CA ALA A 273 4.96 1.76 5.50
C ALA A 273 5.79 2.92 6.05
N PHE A 274 5.28 3.53 7.12
CA PHE A 274 6.04 4.53 7.86
C PHE A 274 6.98 3.84 8.85
N GLY A 275 8.23 4.29 8.87
CA GLY A 275 9.18 3.95 9.92
C GLY A 275 8.90 4.71 11.22
N GLU A 276 9.80 4.58 12.18
CA GLU A 276 9.67 5.20 13.49
C GLU A 276 9.53 6.72 13.40
N GLY A 277 8.44 7.26 13.97
CA GLY A 277 8.14 8.70 13.94
C GLY A 277 7.90 9.25 12.53
N GLU A 278 7.53 8.40 11.58
CA GLU A 278 7.26 8.74 10.18
C GLU A 278 8.43 9.44 9.47
N ARG A 279 9.67 9.26 9.96
CA ARG A 279 10.88 9.89 9.38
C ARG A 279 11.32 9.24 8.08
N ASP A 280 11.02 7.97 7.92
CA ASP A 280 11.39 7.15 6.78
C ASP A 280 10.15 6.44 6.23
N LEU A 281 10.19 6.13 4.93
CA LEU A 281 9.26 5.24 4.27
C LEU A 281 9.98 3.93 3.95
N TYR A 282 9.32 2.81 4.21
CA TYR A 282 9.71 1.49 3.71
C TYR A 282 8.77 1.14 2.56
N VAL A 283 9.33 0.98 1.37
CA VAL A 283 8.57 0.77 0.14
C VAL A 283 8.88 -0.61 -0.41
N THR A 284 7.85 -1.41 -0.64
CA THR A 284 7.95 -2.71 -1.32
C THR A 284 7.92 -2.50 -2.82
N VAL A 285 8.81 -3.20 -3.52
CA VAL A 285 9.04 -2.99 -4.95
C VAL A 285 9.26 -4.33 -5.65
N VAL A 286 8.50 -4.59 -6.70
CA VAL A 286 8.82 -5.57 -7.73
C VAL A 286 9.63 -4.86 -8.80
N LYS A 287 10.79 -5.42 -9.15
CA LYS A 287 11.72 -4.75 -10.08
C LYS A 287 11.10 -4.53 -11.45
N ASP A 288 10.52 -5.59 -12.00
CA ASP A 288 9.81 -5.56 -13.29
C ASP A 288 8.39 -6.12 -13.10
N PRO A 289 7.33 -5.30 -13.30
CA PRO A 289 5.95 -5.76 -13.21
C PRO A 289 5.57 -6.91 -14.15
N LYS A 290 6.39 -7.18 -15.17
CA LYS A 290 6.19 -8.28 -16.14
C LYS A 290 6.91 -9.57 -15.73
N ASP A 291 7.76 -9.53 -14.70
CA ASP A 291 8.42 -10.73 -14.18
C ASP A 291 7.44 -11.60 -13.40
N THR A 292 7.10 -12.77 -13.95
CA THR A 292 6.19 -13.73 -13.31
C THR A 292 6.71 -14.27 -11.97
N GLN A 293 8.02 -14.18 -11.70
CA GLN A 293 8.61 -14.49 -10.41
C GLN A 293 8.54 -13.32 -9.43
N ALA A 294 8.08 -12.17 -9.90
CA ALA A 294 7.91 -10.94 -9.13
C ALA A 294 9.12 -10.65 -8.21
N LYS A 295 10.32 -10.77 -8.75
CA LYS A 295 11.57 -10.50 -8.01
C LYS A 295 11.56 -9.07 -7.48
N GLY A 296 11.68 -8.92 -6.19
CA GLY A 296 11.51 -7.63 -5.53
C GLY A 296 12.50 -7.39 -4.40
N VAL A 297 12.37 -6.20 -3.85
CA VAL A 297 13.17 -5.68 -2.72
C VAL A 297 12.28 -4.85 -1.81
N ILE A 298 12.77 -4.53 -0.63
CA ILE A 298 12.23 -3.44 0.18
C ILE A 298 13.28 -2.35 0.26
N VAL A 299 12.91 -1.14 -0.09
CA VAL A 299 13.77 0.04 0.00
C VAL A 299 13.33 0.94 1.15
N LYS A 300 14.29 1.63 1.73
CA LYS A 300 14.09 2.68 2.72
C LYS A 300 14.43 4.01 2.08
N ILE A 301 13.54 5.00 2.19
CA ILE A 301 13.75 6.37 1.72
C ILE A 301 13.33 7.34 2.83
N PRO A 302 13.93 8.53 2.93
CA PRO A 302 13.47 9.55 3.86
C PRO A 302 12.08 10.07 3.47
N ASN A 303 11.24 10.28 4.47
CA ASN A 303 9.93 10.93 4.31
C ASN A 303 10.12 12.46 4.28
N GLN A 304 9.58 13.13 3.25
CA GLN A 304 9.70 14.57 3.01
C GLN A 304 8.35 15.27 3.15
#